data_083163c78b45c25ee38de51e4a9bf50e
#
_entry.id   083163c78b45c25ee38de51e4a9bf50e
#
_cell.length_a   1.000
_cell.length_b   1.000
_cell.length_c   1.000
_cell.angle_alpha   90.00
_cell.angle_beta   90.00
_cell.angle_gamma   90.00
#
_symmetry.space_group_name_H-M   'P 1'
#
loop_
_entity.id
_entity.type
_entity.pdbx_description
1 polymer ?
#
loop_
_entity_poly.entity_id
_entity_poly.type
_entity_poly.pdbx_seq_one_letter_code
_entity_poly.pdbx_strand_id
1 'polypeptide(L)'
;MTLRDVTLRDGLQLTGKVLPTERKVQIARQLLALGVPELEIGSMARPDLVPPMANTLELVAQLTPAELERCWVWVATPRHVARAAEAGVRNFQYCFSVSDAHNRANIGRTTEDSLAAMPEAVRLAAEAGGRIQLCLATAFTCPFDGPVDPVRVLAIATDPRTEGSADIVVADTLGQAHPGQVGALIGAVAATGHWGTPQHRIVFHGHDTWGMGVANSLAALAAGAAVVDGSLGGLGGCPFAPGASGNTSSEDLLFATRPEWFVPSVLSDLVGISEELLTELGEPNRSRTIEGARSEAEAFEWVIAAND
;
A
#
# COMPACT_ATOMS: atom_id res chain seq x y z
N MET A 1 -7.98 -13.53 -2.12
CA MET A 1 -7.15 -12.31 -2.25
C MET A 1 -7.78 -11.19 -1.42
N THR A 2 -6.96 -10.43 -0.69
CA THR A 2 -7.36 -9.19 -0.01
C THR A 2 -6.78 -8.00 -0.76
N LEU A 3 -7.58 -7.02 -1.16
CA LEU A 3 -7.10 -5.72 -1.60
C LEU A 3 -6.88 -4.83 -0.38
N ARG A 4 -5.73 -4.18 -0.30
CA ARG A 4 -5.54 -3.00 0.54
C ARG A 4 -5.42 -1.77 -0.36
N ASP A 5 -6.34 -0.82 -0.20
CA ASP A 5 -6.27 0.43 -0.94
C ASP A 5 -5.35 1.43 -0.22
N VAL A 6 -4.35 1.91 -0.93
CA VAL A 6 -3.32 2.83 -0.40
C VAL A 6 -3.48 4.26 -0.95
N THR A 7 -4.62 4.58 -1.54
CA THR A 7 -4.92 5.89 -2.13
C THR A 7 -4.64 7.03 -1.16
N LEU A 8 -5.18 6.94 0.05
CA LEU A 8 -5.10 8.01 1.05
C LEU A 8 -3.71 8.20 1.65
N ARG A 9 -2.78 7.26 1.42
CA ARG A 9 -1.39 7.39 1.83
C ARG A 9 -0.45 7.51 0.63
N ASP A 10 -0.13 6.39 -0.04
CA ASP A 10 0.85 6.37 -1.13
C ASP A 10 0.34 7.09 -2.38
N GLY A 11 -0.94 6.92 -2.68
CA GLY A 11 -1.60 7.59 -3.79
C GLY A 11 -1.51 9.12 -3.70
N LEU A 12 -1.77 9.68 -2.52
CA LEU A 12 -1.80 11.14 -2.31
C LEU A 12 -0.43 11.77 -2.06
N GLN A 13 0.57 11.01 -1.61
CA GLN A 13 1.79 11.61 -1.02
C GLN A 13 2.58 12.53 -1.96
N LEU A 14 2.47 12.34 -3.28
CA LEU A 14 3.20 13.11 -4.29
C LEU A 14 2.32 14.03 -5.15
N THR A 15 1.02 14.08 -4.93
CA THR A 15 0.10 14.91 -5.71
C THR A 15 0.32 16.43 -5.52
N GLY A 16 1.09 16.83 -4.51
CA GLY A 16 1.30 18.23 -4.16
C GLY A 16 0.06 18.91 -3.56
N LYS A 17 -1.07 18.24 -3.52
CA LYS A 17 -2.34 18.76 -2.97
C LYS A 17 -2.64 18.15 -1.61
N VAL A 18 -3.04 19.00 -0.68
CA VAL A 18 -3.54 18.58 0.64
C VAL A 18 -5.06 18.53 0.57
N LEU A 19 -5.63 17.34 0.52
CA LEU A 19 -7.08 17.19 0.63
C LEU A 19 -7.55 17.55 2.05
N PRO A 20 -8.71 18.23 2.19
CA PRO A 20 -9.36 18.44 3.48
C PRO A 20 -9.57 17.12 4.23
N THR A 21 -9.52 17.16 5.56
CA THR A 21 -9.72 15.98 6.40
C THR A 21 -11.05 15.31 6.14
N GLU A 22 -12.13 16.11 6.00
CA GLU A 22 -13.48 15.65 5.71
C GLU A 22 -13.57 14.88 4.39
N ARG A 23 -12.82 15.35 3.37
CA ARG A 23 -12.78 14.67 2.07
C ARG A 23 -12.10 13.30 2.18
N LYS A 24 -10.98 13.21 2.92
CA LYS A 24 -10.32 11.92 3.18
C LYS A 24 -11.20 10.96 3.98
N VAL A 25 -11.92 11.46 4.99
CA VAL A 25 -12.92 10.68 5.75
C VAL A 25 -14.01 10.14 4.84
N GLN A 26 -14.54 10.99 3.95
CA GLN A 26 -15.55 10.59 2.98
C GLN A 26 -15.04 9.45 2.09
N ILE A 27 -13.86 9.59 1.48
CA ILE A 27 -13.26 8.56 0.61
C ILE A 27 -13.03 7.27 1.40
N ALA A 28 -12.45 7.34 2.62
CA ALA A 28 -12.25 6.16 3.45
C ALA A 28 -13.56 5.41 3.71
N ARG A 29 -14.62 6.12 4.09
CA ARG A 29 -15.95 5.54 4.34
C ARG A 29 -16.60 4.97 3.09
N GLN A 30 -16.47 5.65 1.95
CA GLN A 30 -16.97 5.13 0.67
C GLN A 30 -16.29 3.80 0.32
N LEU A 31 -14.96 3.73 0.38
CA LEU A 31 -14.22 2.49 0.11
C LEU A 31 -14.58 1.37 1.09
N LEU A 32 -14.68 1.67 2.39
CA LEU A 32 -15.08 0.69 3.41
C LEU A 32 -16.52 0.18 3.18
N ALA A 33 -17.43 1.06 2.76
CA ALA A 33 -18.82 0.72 2.46
C ALA A 33 -18.97 -0.14 1.21
N LEU A 34 -18.12 0.06 0.19
CA LEU A 34 -18.04 -0.78 -1.00
C LEU A 34 -17.48 -2.19 -0.72
N GLY A 35 -16.94 -2.43 0.48
CA GLY A 35 -16.39 -3.73 0.85
C GLY A 35 -14.87 -3.85 0.68
N VAL A 36 -14.15 -2.77 0.35
CA VAL A 36 -12.66 -2.80 0.33
C VAL A 36 -12.17 -3.25 1.70
N PRO A 37 -11.42 -4.36 1.79
CA PRO A 37 -11.13 -4.98 3.08
C PRO A 37 -10.22 -4.18 3.98
N GLU A 38 -9.17 -3.58 3.43
CA GLU A 38 -8.16 -2.83 4.17
C GLU A 38 -7.80 -1.52 3.46
N LEU A 39 -7.47 -0.48 4.24
CA LEU A 39 -7.02 0.83 3.74
C LEU A 39 -5.68 1.21 4.39
N GLU A 40 -4.79 1.85 3.65
CA GLU A 40 -3.70 2.63 4.25
C GLU A 40 -4.07 4.12 4.17
N ILE A 41 -4.40 4.73 5.32
CA ILE A 41 -5.09 6.00 5.37
C ILE A 41 -4.19 7.22 5.59
N GLY A 42 -2.91 7.01 5.86
CA GLY A 42 -1.99 8.11 6.09
C GLY A 42 -0.64 7.70 6.63
N SER A 43 0.16 8.68 6.99
CA SER A 43 1.55 8.50 7.38
C SER A 43 1.91 9.42 8.55
N MET A 44 2.83 8.96 9.40
CA MET A 44 3.47 9.75 10.45
C MET A 44 4.72 10.49 9.94
N ALA A 45 4.90 10.60 8.62
CA ALA A 45 5.95 11.39 8.02
C ALA A 45 5.87 12.87 8.46
N ARG A 46 6.98 13.58 8.39
CA ARG A 46 7.05 15.00 8.73
C ARG A 46 6.16 15.81 7.76
N PRO A 47 5.25 16.65 8.28
CA PRO A 47 4.33 17.45 7.45
C PRO A 47 5.03 18.43 6.50
N ASP A 48 6.22 18.92 6.86
CA ASP A 48 7.02 19.82 6.02
C ASP A 48 7.67 19.10 4.83
N LEU A 49 7.86 17.78 4.91
CA LEU A 49 8.40 16.96 3.83
C LEU A 49 7.29 16.30 2.99
N VAL A 50 6.17 15.94 3.61
CA VAL A 50 5.03 15.28 2.97
C VAL A 50 3.74 15.99 3.36
N PRO A 51 3.50 17.22 2.85
CA PRO A 51 2.32 18.01 3.23
C PRO A 51 0.98 17.29 3.07
N PRO A 52 0.75 16.43 2.03
CA PRO A 52 -0.50 15.70 1.91
C PRO A 52 -0.82 14.77 3.09
N MET A 53 0.17 14.42 3.91
CA MET A 53 -0.01 13.56 5.11
C MET A 53 -0.18 14.35 6.42
N ALA A 54 -0.16 15.68 6.37
CA ALA A 54 -0.16 16.54 7.58
C ALA A 54 -1.38 16.31 8.49
N ASN A 55 -2.54 16.00 7.92
CA ASN A 55 -3.80 15.80 8.63
C ASN A 55 -4.14 14.33 8.92
N THR A 56 -3.14 13.42 8.89
CA THR A 56 -3.37 11.99 9.17
C THR A 56 -4.03 11.74 10.53
N LEU A 57 -3.59 12.42 11.59
CA LEU A 57 -4.18 12.22 12.92
C LEU A 57 -5.57 12.84 13.06
N GLU A 58 -5.89 13.89 12.33
CA GLU A 58 -7.22 14.46 12.26
C GLU A 58 -8.19 13.50 11.55
N LEU A 59 -7.74 12.86 10.48
CA LEU A 59 -8.48 11.79 9.80
C LEU A 59 -8.75 10.62 10.77
N VAL A 60 -7.73 10.14 11.48
CA VAL A 60 -7.87 9.06 12.47
C VAL A 60 -8.90 9.42 13.54
N ALA A 61 -8.88 10.65 14.04
CA ALA A 61 -9.81 11.13 15.09
C ALA A 61 -11.28 11.16 14.64
N GLN A 62 -11.56 11.19 13.33
CA GLN A 62 -12.92 11.19 12.78
C GLN A 62 -13.44 9.79 12.43
N LEU A 63 -12.59 8.77 12.42
CA LEU A 63 -12.99 7.39 12.15
C LEU A 63 -13.38 6.69 13.46
N THR A 64 -14.38 5.83 13.37
CA THR A 64 -14.81 4.98 14.50
C THR A 64 -13.77 3.88 14.77
N PRO A 65 -13.74 3.28 15.98
CA PRO A 65 -12.86 2.14 16.25
C PRO A 65 -13.05 0.98 15.27
N ALA A 66 -14.28 0.68 14.86
CA ALA A 66 -14.58 -0.38 13.88
C ALA A 66 -14.03 -0.06 12.47
N GLU A 67 -14.06 1.20 12.03
CA GLU A 67 -13.43 1.63 10.80
C GLU A 67 -11.90 1.52 10.90
N LEU A 68 -11.32 1.92 12.04
CA LEU A 68 -9.87 1.87 12.29
C LEU A 68 -9.30 0.45 12.36
N GLU A 69 -10.08 -0.56 12.72
CA GLU A 69 -9.66 -1.98 12.67
C GLU A 69 -9.22 -2.41 11.26
N ARG A 70 -9.74 -1.74 10.22
CA ARG A 70 -9.44 -2.00 8.81
C ARG A 70 -8.43 -1.02 8.22
N CYS A 71 -7.93 -0.07 9.03
CA CYS A 71 -7.08 1.03 8.56
C CYS A 71 -5.65 0.89 9.08
N TRP A 72 -4.69 1.01 8.18
CA TRP A 72 -3.26 1.01 8.46
C TRP A 72 -2.69 2.43 8.37
N VAL A 73 -1.67 2.71 9.18
CA VAL A 73 -0.92 3.97 9.15
C VAL A 73 0.56 3.68 9.01
N TRP A 74 1.20 4.33 8.05
CA TRP A 74 2.63 4.23 7.80
C TRP A 74 3.46 4.90 8.91
N VAL A 75 4.47 4.19 9.40
CA VAL A 75 5.38 4.62 10.46
C VAL A 75 6.81 4.21 10.12
N ALA A 76 7.82 4.98 10.59
CA ALA A 76 9.24 4.69 10.36
C ALA A 76 10.05 4.55 11.65
N THR A 77 9.45 4.81 12.80
CA THR A 77 10.16 4.80 14.09
C THR A 77 9.22 4.36 15.22
N PRO A 78 9.75 3.83 16.34
CA PRO A 78 8.94 3.55 17.54
C PRO A 78 8.18 4.79 18.05
N ARG A 79 8.76 5.99 17.94
CA ARG A 79 8.08 7.25 18.33
C ARG A 79 6.83 7.50 17.45
N HIS A 80 6.89 7.15 16.16
CA HIS A 80 5.71 7.26 15.29
C HIS A 80 4.62 6.27 15.72
N VAL A 81 4.98 5.04 16.11
CA VAL A 81 4.04 4.05 16.65
C VAL A 81 3.34 4.59 17.90
N ALA A 82 4.11 5.06 18.89
CA ALA A 82 3.56 5.62 20.13
C ALA A 82 2.57 6.75 19.87
N ARG A 83 2.98 7.73 19.06
CA ARG A 83 2.13 8.90 18.73
C ARG A 83 0.86 8.52 17.97
N ALA A 84 0.95 7.59 17.02
CA ALA A 84 -0.23 7.13 16.27
C ALA A 84 -1.17 6.27 17.16
N ALA A 85 -0.61 5.46 18.06
CA ALA A 85 -1.35 4.67 19.03
C ALA A 85 -2.16 5.55 20.01
N GLU A 86 -1.57 6.65 20.50
CA GLU A 86 -2.24 7.65 21.34
C GLU A 86 -3.47 8.26 20.61
N ALA A 87 -3.39 8.42 19.30
CA ALA A 87 -4.50 8.93 18.48
C ALA A 87 -5.57 7.87 18.16
N GLY A 88 -5.37 6.60 18.50
CA GLY A 88 -6.34 5.53 18.27
C GLY A 88 -5.97 4.53 17.17
N VAL A 89 -4.85 4.71 16.47
CA VAL A 89 -4.36 3.75 15.47
C VAL A 89 -4.06 2.41 16.14
N ARG A 90 -4.41 1.31 15.46
CA ARG A 90 -4.16 -0.07 15.93
C ARG A 90 -3.41 -0.94 14.90
N ASN A 91 -3.32 -0.49 13.63
CA ASN A 91 -2.56 -1.22 12.62
C ASN A 91 -1.45 -0.30 12.07
N PHE A 92 -0.20 -0.72 12.23
CA PHE A 92 0.98 0.08 11.91
C PHE A 92 1.78 -0.57 10.79
N GLN A 93 2.11 0.16 9.74
CA GLN A 93 3.05 -0.27 8.71
C GLN A 93 4.42 0.31 9.02
N TYR A 94 5.29 -0.49 9.67
CA TYR A 94 6.66 -0.09 9.96
C TYR A 94 7.53 -0.31 8.72
N CYS A 95 7.88 0.79 8.07
CA CYS A 95 8.52 0.75 6.76
C CYS A 95 9.97 1.24 6.84
N PHE A 96 10.87 0.45 6.28
CA PHE A 96 12.23 0.83 5.96
C PHE A 96 12.71 0.10 4.70
N SER A 97 13.84 0.55 4.15
CA SER A 97 14.34 0.03 2.88
C SER A 97 15.37 -1.08 3.09
N VAL A 98 15.36 -2.07 2.22
CA VAL A 98 16.42 -3.10 2.16
C VAL A 98 17.77 -2.49 1.77
N SER A 99 17.76 -1.48 0.89
CA SER A 99 18.95 -0.68 0.53
C SER A 99 19.23 0.38 1.58
N ASP A 100 20.46 0.40 2.11
CA ASP A 100 20.91 1.41 3.07
C ASP A 100 20.95 2.82 2.47
N ALA A 101 21.36 2.95 1.21
CA ALA A 101 21.38 4.23 0.50
C ALA A 101 19.98 4.85 0.41
N HIS A 102 18.98 4.05 0.00
CA HIS A 102 17.60 4.53 -0.04
C HIS A 102 17.04 4.80 1.35
N ASN A 103 17.33 3.97 2.34
CA ASN A 103 16.83 4.17 3.70
C ASN A 103 17.34 5.48 4.32
N ARG A 104 18.62 5.81 4.09
CA ARG A 104 19.21 7.11 4.50
C ARG A 104 18.54 8.29 3.80
N ALA A 105 18.32 8.18 2.50
CA ALA A 105 17.67 9.22 1.70
C ALA A 105 16.22 9.44 2.10
N ASN A 106 15.48 8.37 2.40
CA ASN A 106 14.04 8.40 2.66
C ASN A 106 13.70 8.80 4.10
N ILE A 107 14.36 8.18 5.09
CA ILE A 107 14.01 8.37 6.50
C ILE A 107 15.19 8.82 7.38
N GLY A 108 16.35 9.11 6.80
CA GLY A 108 17.53 9.63 7.51
C GLY A 108 18.23 8.63 8.43
N ARG A 109 18.02 7.31 8.22
CA ARG A 109 18.54 6.22 9.05
C ARG A 109 19.15 5.13 8.21
N THR A 110 20.06 4.36 8.79
CA THR A 110 20.52 3.12 8.16
C THR A 110 19.43 2.05 8.19
N THR A 111 19.51 1.06 7.31
CA THR A 111 18.68 -0.14 7.36
C THR A 111 18.85 -0.85 8.70
N GLU A 112 20.10 -0.96 9.18
CA GLU A 112 20.42 -1.57 10.47
C GLU A 112 19.81 -0.83 11.65
N ASP A 113 19.89 0.53 11.70
CA ASP A 113 19.23 1.31 12.76
C ASP A 113 17.72 1.12 12.78
N SER A 114 17.10 0.97 11.60
CA SER A 114 15.65 0.76 11.47
C SER A 114 15.28 -0.64 11.96
N LEU A 115 16.06 -1.66 11.58
CA LEU A 115 15.87 -3.04 12.02
C LEU A 115 16.12 -3.18 13.52
N ALA A 116 17.17 -2.54 14.07
CA ALA A 116 17.44 -2.53 15.50
C ALA A 116 16.33 -1.90 16.35
N ALA A 117 15.58 -0.95 15.78
CA ALA A 117 14.44 -0.31 16.45
C ALA A 117 13.11 -1.10 16.33
N MET A 118 13.05 -2.15 15.50
CA MET A 118 11.82 -2.92 15.26
C MET A 118 11.24 -3.57 16.51
N PRO A 119 12.03 -4.20 17.42
CA PRO A 119 11.49 -4.81 18.65
C PRO A 119 10.74 -3.81 19.53
N GLU A 120 11.22 -2.58 19.63
CA GLU A 120 10.56 -1.52 20.38
C GLU A 120 9.25 -1.09 19.70
N ALA A 121 9.23 -1.00 18.36
CA ALA A 121 8.03 -0.69 17.61
C ALA A 121 6.96 -1.79 17.77
N VAL A 122 7.36 -3.08 17.74
CA VAL A 122 6.48 -4.24 18.00
C VAL A 122 5.88 -4.14 19.40
N ARG A 123 6.73 -3.91 20.42
CA ARG A 123 6.29 -3.79 21.81
C ARG A 123 5.25 -2.69 21.98
N LEU A 124 5.50 -1.49 21.43
CA LEU A 124 4.58 -0.35 21.53
C LEU A 124 3.25 -0.60 20.80
N ALA A 125 3.28 -1.27 19.65
CA ALA A 125 2.07 -1.67 18.95
C ALA A 125 1.23 -2.65 19.76
N ALA A 126 1.87 -3.66 20.36
CA ALA A 126 1.21 -4.67 21.20
C ALA A 126 0.63 -4.05 22.49
N GLU A 127 1.34 -3.13 23.16
CA GLU A 127 0.85 -2.40 24.34
C GLU A 127 -0.39 -1.55 24.02
N ALA A 128 -0.48 -1.04 22.79
CA ALA A 128 -1.66 -0.35 22.31
C ALA A 128 -2.81 -1.30 21.92
N GLY A 129 -2.65 -2.61 22.04
CA GLY A 129 -3.62 -3.62 21.57
C GLY A 129 -3.72 -3.68 20.05
N GLY A 130 -2.67 -3.27 19.34
CA GLY A 130 -2.62 -3.18 17.89
C GLY A 130 -1.71 -4.24 17.24
N ARG A 131 -1.56 -4.14 15.93
CA ARG A 131 -0.70 -4.98 15.09
C ARG A 131 0.30 -4.12 14.34
N ILE A 132 1.50 -4.64 14.11
CA ILE A 132 2.51 -4.00 13.28
C ILE A 132 2.94 -4.95 12.18
N GLN A 133 3.10 -4.45 10.97
CA GLN A 133 3.66 -5.20 9.86
C GLN A 133 5.04 -4.66 9.49
N LEU A 134 5.93 -5.55 9.07
CA LEU A 134 7.23 -5.24 8.51
C LEU A 134 7.06 -4.84 7.05
N CYS A 135 7.42 -3.61 6.66
CA CYS A 135 7.41 -3.18 5.25
C CYS A 135 8.83 -2.99 4.74
N LEU A 136 9.20 -3.75 3.72
CA LEU A 136 10.50 -3.74 3.06
C LEU A 136 10.41 -2.99 1.72
N ALA A 137 10.70 -1.68 1.75
CA ALA A 137 10.85 -0.89 0.53
C ALA A 137 12.11 -1.29 -0.23
N THR A 138 12.15 -1.03 -1.54
CA THR A 138 13.25 -1.39 -2.44
C THR A 138 13.64 -2.87 -2.40
N ALA A 139 12.66 -3.78 -2.30
CA ALA A 139 12.95 -5.20 -2.21
C ALA A 139 13.48 -5.81 -3.53
N PHE A 140 13.32 -5.13 -4.66
CA PHE A 140 13.75 -5.59 -6.00
C PHE A 140 14.83 -4.70 -6.58
N THR A 141 14.62 -3.39 -6.56
CA THR A 141 15.56 -2.41 -7.13
C THR A 141 15.63 -1.17 -6.25
N CYS A 142 16.83 -0.65 -6.07
CA CYS A 142 17.13 0.60 -5.40
C CYS A 142 17.46 1.68 -6.44
N PRO A 143 16.91 2.91 -6.32
CA PRO A 143 17.22 3.99 -7.25
C PRO A 143 18.68 4.45 -7.21
N PHE A 144 19.42 4.10 -6.15
CA PHE A 144 20.82 4.49 -5.96
C PHE A 144 21.79 3.35 -6.24
N ASP A 145 21.47 2.14 -5.76
CA ASP A 145 22.39 0.99 -5.79
C ASP A 145 22.06 -0.01 -6.92
N GLY A 146 20.93 0.18 -7.63
CA GLY A 146 20.47 -0.75 -8.67
C GLY A 146 19.80 -2.01 -8.10
N PRO A 147 19.97 -3.18 -8.74
CA PRO A 147 19.31 -4.41 -8.32
C PRO A 147 19.65 -4.81 -6.89
N VAL A 148 18.64 -5.21 -6.12
CA VAL A 148 18.77 -5.67 -4.74
C VAL A 148 18.87 -7.21 -4.72
N ASP A 149 19.88 -7.73 -4.05
CA ASP A 149 20.03 -9.17 -3.88
C ASP A 149 18.89 -9.73 -3.01
N PRO A 150 18.10 -10.71 -3.50
CA PRO A 150 17.04 -11.36 -2.72
C PRO A 150 17.50 -11.92 -1.37
N VAL A 151 18.79 -12.32 -1.26
CA VAL A 151 19.37 -12.80 0.01
C VAL A 151 19.28 -11.75 1.12
N ARG A 152 19.39 -10.45 0.78
CA ARG A 152 19.25 -9.36 1.75
C ARG A 152 17.82 -9.22 2.26
N VAL A 153 16.83 -9.40 1.37
CA VAL A 153 15.41 -9.40 1.74
C VAL A 153 15.11 -10.55 2.71
N LEU A 154 15.59 -11.76 2.36
CA LEU A 154 15.42 -12.95 3.19
C LEU A 154 16.12 -12.81 4.54
N ALA A 155 17.33 -12.25 4.55
CA ALA A 155 18.07 -12.03 5.80
C ALA A 155 17.29 -11.12 6.78
N ILE A 156 16.63 -10.07 6.27
CA ILE A 156 15.78 -9.20 7.10
C ILE A 156 14.48 -9.93 7.49
N ALA A 157 13.84 -10.62 6.55
CA ALA A 157 12.57 -11.31 6.78
C ALA A 157 12.69 -12.44 7.85
N THR A 158 13.91 -12.98 8.03
CA THR A 158 14.19 -14.04 9.01
C THR A 158 14.99 -13.55 10.23
N ASP A 159 15.24 -12.24 10.33
CA ASP A 159 15.97 -11.69 11.47
C ASP A 159 15.11 -11.79 12.75
N PRO A 160 15.65 -12.28 13.87
CA PRO A 160 14.90 -12.39 15.11
C PRO A 160 14.28 -11.07 15.60
N ARG A 161 14.84 -9.93 15.21
CA ARG A 161 14.31 -8.60 15.56
C ARG A 161 12.98 -8.28 14.89
N THR A 162 12.57 -9.01 13.87
CA THR A 162 11.26 -8.87 13.22
C THR A 162 10.17 -9.72 13.86
N GLU A 163 10.52 -10.53 14.86
CA GLU A 163 9.56 -11.36 15.59
C GLU A 163 8.46 -10.50 16.22
N GLY A 164 7.22 -10.99 16.16
CA GLY A 164 6.03 -10.24 16.59
C GLY A 164 5.41 -9.34 15.53
N SER A 165 6.02 -9.26 14.34
CA SER A 165 5.35 -8.63 13.19
C SER A 165 4.19 -9.50 12.70
N ALA A 166 3.04 -8.86 12.45
CA ALA A 166 1.84 -9.59 12.00
C ALA A 166 1.94 -10.02 10.53
N ASP A 167 2.42 -9.12 9.67
CA ASP A 167 2.54 -9.34 8.22
C ASP A 167 3.90 -8.83 7.73
N ILE A 168 4.30 -9.28 6.52
CA ILE A 168 5.44 -8.72 5.80
C ILE A 168 4.97 -8.12 4.47
N VAL A 169 5.36 -6.88 4.18
CA VAL A 169 5.15 -6.21 2.89
C VAL A 169 6.45 -6.26 2.10
N VAL A 170 6.39 -6.81 0.90
CA VAL A 170 7.50 -6.84 -0.05
C VAL A 170 7.19 -5.85 -1.17
N ALA A 171 7.97 -4.76 -1.27
CA ALA A 171 7.63 -3.65 -2.15
C ALA A 171 8.53 -3.54 -3.38
N ASP A 172 7.90 -3.53 -4.57
CA ASP A 172 8.49 -3.06 -5.81
C ASP A 172 8.32 -1.54 -5.93
N THR A 173 9.12 -0.82 -5.15
CA THR A 173 9.05 0.64 -4.96
C THR A 173 9.21 1.43 -6.26
N LEU A 174 9.92 0.89 -7.24
CA LEU A 174 10.16 1.54 -8.52
C LEU A 174 9.27 1.02 -9.65
N GLY A 175 8.53 -0.07 -9.42
CA GLY A 175 7.75 -0.74 -10.45
C GLY A 175 8.61 -1.31 -11.58
N GLN A 176 9.81 -1.82 -11.26
CA GLN A 176 10.79 -2.34 -12.23
C GLN A 176 10.92 -3.86 -12.20
N ALA A 177 10.26 -4.53 -11.27
CA ALA A 177 10.26 -5.99 -11.23
C ALA A 177 9.38 -6.57 -12.36
N HIS A 178 9.66 -7.80 -12.74
CA HIS A 178 8.81 -8.58 -13.63
C HIS A 178 8.21 -9.80 -12.89
N PRO A 179 7.14 -10.43 -13.41
CA PRO A 179 6.42 -11.49 -12.70
C PRO A 179 7.29 -12.65 -12.21
N GLY A 180 8.30 -13.04 -12.99
CA GLY A 180 9.24 -14.10 -12.59
C GLY A 180 10.08 -13.74 -11.36
N GLN A 181 10.55 -12.49 -11.24
CA GLN A 181 11.27 -12.00 -10.06
C GLN A 181 10.35 -11.93 -8.84
N VAL A 182 9.13 -11.40 -9.03
CA VAL A 182 8.15 -11.29 -7.94
C VAL A 182 7.77 -12.67 -7.42
N GLY A 183 7.40 -13.59 -8.31
CA GLY A 183 7.06 -14.96 -7.92
C GLY A 183 8.19 -15.67 -7.19
N ALA A 184 9.44 -15.51 -7.67
CA ALA A 184 10.62 -16.12 -7.04
C ALA A 184 10.87 -15.56 -5.63
N LEU A 185 10.84 -14.23 -5.43
CA LEU A 185 11.09 -13.61 -4.13
C LEU A 185 9.97 -13.91 -3.13
N ILE A 186 8.70 -13.75 -3.53
CA ILE A 186 7.56 -14.05 -2.67
C ILE A 186 7.55 -15.53 -2.26
N GLY A 187 7.81 -16.44 -3.22
CA GLY A 187 7.93 -17.88 -2.94
C GLY A 187 9.08 -18.19 -1.98
N ALA A 188 10.22 -17.50 -2.10
CA ALA A 188 11.34 -17.67 -1.17
C ALA A 188 11.01 -17.14 0.24
N VAL A 189 10.29 -16.01 0.36
CA VAL A 189 9.81 -15.50 1.66
C VAL A 189 8.82 -16.49 2.28
N ALA A 190 7.86 -17.02 1.52
CA ALA A 190 6.92 -18.03 2.00
C ALA A 190 7.63 -19.33 2.44
N ALA A 191 8.68 -19.74 1.72
CA ALA A 191 9.47 -20.95 2.04
C ALA A 191 10.25 -20.84 3.35
N THR A 192 10.36 -19.65 3.97
CA THR A 192 10.93 -19.51 5.33
C THR A 192 10.06 -20.17 6.39
N GLY A 193 8.78 -20.45 6.09
CA GLY A 193 7.82 -21.10 6.97
C GLY A 193 7.23 -20.19 8.06
N HIS A 194 7.73 -18.97 8.20
CA HIS A 194 7.16 -17.96 9.11
C HIS A 194 6.07 -17.15 8.41
N TRP A 195 6.35 -16.67 7.20
CA TRP A 195 5.45 -15.85 6.40
C TRP A 195 4.58 -16.69 5.44
N GLY A 196 3.48 -16.12 4.96
CA GLY A 196 2.55 -16.81 4.06
C GLY A 196 1.54 -17.71 4.78
N THR A 197 1.39 -17.56 6.09
CA THR A 197 0.38 -18.24 6.92
C THR A 197 -0.82 -17.31 7.17
N PRO A 198 -1.98 -17.83 7.61
CA PRO A 198 -3.11 -16.98 7.98
C PRO A 198 -2.81 -15.96 9.08
N GLN A 199 -1.85 -16.24 9.96
CA GLN A 199 -1.44 -15.38 11.07
C GLN A 199 -0.35 -14.38 10.68
N HIS A 200 0.47 -14.70 9.65
CA HIS A 200 1.61 -13.91 9.19
C HIS A 200 1.57 -13.84 7.67
N ARG A 201 0.78 -12.92 7.15
CA ARG A 201 0.51 -12.80 5.71
C ARG A 201 1.70 -12.17 4.98
N ILE A 202 1.83 -12.50 3.70
CA ILE A 202 2.68 -11.75 2.77
C ILE A 202 1.78 -10.76 2.01
N VAL A 203 2.20 -9.52 1.99
CA VAL A 203 1.59 -8.42 1.24
C VAL A 203 2.54 -8.06 0.11
N PHE A 204 2.03 -7.93 -1.10
CA PHE A 204 2.80 -7.39 -2.22
C PHE A 204 2.35 -5.95 -2.51
N HIS A 205 3.29 -5.02 -2.46
CA HIS A 205 3.09 -3.63 -2.84
C HIS A 205 3.83 -3.39 -4.16
N GLY A 206 3.10 -3.13 -5.23
CA GLY A 206 3.67 -2.99 -6.56
C GLY A 206 3.31 -1.67 -7.23
N HIS A 207 4.32 -0.98 -7.78
CA HIS A 207 4.13 0.13 -8.69
C HIS A 207 4.01 -0.34 -10.14
N ASP A 208 3.27 0.42 -10.94
CA ASP A 208 2.96 0.07 -12.34
C ASP A 208 3.80 0.86 -13.36
N THR A 209 4.97 1.32 -12.98
CA THR A 209 5.84 2.19 -13.80
C THR A 209 6.12 1.62 -15.19
N TRP A 210 6.25 0.30 -15.31
CA TRP A 210 6.48 -0.40 -16.58
C TRP A 210 5.27 -1.20 -17.07
N GLY A 211 4.07 -0.95 -16.51
CA GLY A 211 2.85 -1.64 -16.90
C GLY A 211 2.79 -3.11 -16.43
N MET A 212 3.60 -3.48 -15.43
CA MET A 212 3.65 -4.84 -14.91
C MET A 212 2.92 -5.02 -13.57
N GLY A 213 2.31 -3.97 -13.03
CA GLY A 213 1.74 -3.97 -11.68
C GLY A 213 0.72 -5.07 -11.45
N VAL A 214 -0.27 -5.22 -12.34
CA VAL A 214 -1.27 -6.31 -12.24
C VAL A 214 -0.62 -7.68 -12.42
N ALA A 215 0.24 -7.84 -13.42
CA ALA A 215 0.92 -9.11 -13.69
C ALA A 215 1.81 -9.53 -12.51
N ASN A 216 2.52 -8.58 -11.91
CA ASN A 216 3.33 -8.79 -10.71
C ASN A 216 2.48 -9.18 -9.50
N SER A 217 1.34 -8.51 -9.30
CA SER A 217 0.41 -8.81 -8.21
C SER A 217 -0.18 -10.22 -8.35
N LEU A 218 -0.56 -10.63 -9.57
CA LEU A 218 -1.03 -11.99 -9.82
C LEU A 218 0.08 -13.04 -9.59
N ALA A 219 1.32 -12.74 -9.99
CA ALA A 219 2.45 -13.62 -9.71
C ALA A 219 2.75 -13.72 -8.20
N ALA A 220 2.62 -12.61 -7.45
CA ALA A 220 2.76 -12.60 -6.00
C ALA A 220 1.69 -13.47 -5.32
N LEU A 221 0.43 -13.32 -5.73
CA LEU A 221 -0.69 -14.13 -5.21
C LEU A 221 -0.47 -15.63 -5.48
N ALA A 222 -0.05 -15.98 -6.69
CA ALA A 222 0.25 -17.38 -7.06
C ALA A 222 1.43 -17.95 -6.24
N ALA A 223 2.34 -17.11 -5.78
CA ALA A 223 3.51 -17.49 -4.99
C ALA A 223 3.27 -17.47 -3.46
N GLY A 224 2.06 -17.12 -3.00
CA GLY A 224 1.69 -17.17 -1.57
C GLY A 224 1.41 -15.84 -0.90
N ALA A 225 1.41 -14.71 -1.62
CA ALA A 225 0.90 -13.47 -1.07
C ALA A 225 -0.62 -13.56 -0.84
N ALA A 226 -1.10 -13.01 0.26
CA ALA A 226 -2.52 -12.98 0.61
C ALA A 226 -3.16 -11.61 0.33
N VAL A 227 -2.35 -10.56 0.33
CA VAL A 227 -2.78 -9.16 0.18
C VAL A 227 -1.99 -8.52 -0.95
N VAL A 228 -2.65 -7.69 -1.74
CA VAL A 228 -2.03 -6.81 -2.73
C VAL A 228 -2.49 -5.37 -2.51
N ASP A 229 -1.57 -4.44 -2.72
CA ASP A 229 -1.82 -3.01 -2.59
C ASP A 229 -2.21 -2.41 -3.93
N GLY A 230 -3.18 -1.50 -3.92
CA GLY A 230 -3.58 -0.72 -5.07
C GLY A 230 -4.02 0.69 -4.68
N SER A 231 -4.15 1.57 -5.65
CA SER A 231 -4.71 2.91 -5.46
C SER A 231 -5.74 3.25 -6.52
N LEU A 232 -6.70 4.11 -6.19
CA LEU A 232 -7.72 4.58 -7.12
C LEU A 232 -7.06 5.24 -8.34
N GLY A 233 -7.44 4.78 -9.53
CA GLY A 233 -6.93 5.27 -10.80
C GLY A 233 -5.41 5.15 -10.97
N GLY A 234 -4.73 4.32 -10.16
CA GLY A 234 -3.28 4.20 -10.19
C GLY A 234 -2.54 5.43 -9.65
N LEU A 235 -3.15 6.17 -8.72
CA LEU A 235 -2.52 7.33 -8.06
C LEU A 235 -1.21 6.96 -7.36
N GLY A 236 -0.30 7.91 -7.31
CA GLY A 236 0.98 7.79 -6.60
C GLY A 236 2.17 8.10 -7.49
N GLY A 237 3.33 7.69 -7.04
CA GLY A 237 4.62 7.89 -7.69
C GLY A 237 5.77 7.50 -6.78
N CYS A 238 7.00 7.75 -7.21
CA CYS A 238 8.18 7.56 -6.39
C CYS A 238 9.00 8.86 -6.39
N PRO A 239 9.27 9.48 -5.23
CA PRO A 239 10.04 10.72 -5.17
C PRO A 239 11.48 10.56 -5.65
N PHE A 240 12.00 9.32 -5.62
CA PHE A 240 13.35 8.98 -6.06
C PHE A 240 13.40 8.45 -7.50
N ALA A 241 12.26 8.40 -8.19
CA ALA A 241 12.16 8.04 -9.61
C ALA A 241 11.18 9.01 -10.30
N PRO A 242 11.59 10.25 -10.59
CA PRO A 242 10.75 11.22 -11.28
C PRO A 242 10.24 10.66 -12.61
N GLY A 243 8.92 10.75 -12.84
CA GLY A 243 8.28 10.17 -14.03
C GLY A 243 7.87 8.70 -13.89
N ALA A 244 8.17 8.05 -12.76
CA ALA A 244 7.56 6.77 -12.44
C ALA A 244 6.03 6.94 -12.29
N SER A 245 5.26 6.03 -12.88
CA SER A 245 3.81 5.97 -12.64
C SER A 245 3.55 5.58 -11.18
N GLY A 246 2.31 5.73 -10.73
CA GLY A 246 1.94 5.41 -9.36
C GLY A 246 1.82 3.93 -9.08
N ASN A 247 1.03 3.66 -8.07
CA ASN A 247 0.67 2.30 -7.66
C ASN A 247 -0.06 1.55 -8.76
N THR A 248 -0.11 0.25 -8.67
CA THR A 248 -1.09 -0.54 -9.42
C THR A 248 -2.50 -0.05 -9.09
N SER A 249 -3.36 0.09 -10.11
CA SER A 249 -4.73 0.56 -9.90
C SER A 249 -5.54 -0.45 -9.09
N SER A 250 -6.30 0.03 -8.09
CA SER A 250 -7.24 -0.79 -7.32
C SER A 250 -8.30 -1.42 -8.21
N GLU A 251 -8.82 -0.67 -9.19
CA GLU A 251 -9.81 -1.13 -10.15
C GLU A 251 -9.27 -2.27 -11.01
N ASP A 252 -8.01 -2.14 -11.49
CA ASP A 252 -7.39 -3.15 -12.33
C ASP A 252 -7.12 -4.45 -11.56
N LEU A 253 -6.68 -4.34 -10.30
CA LEU A 253 -6.50 -5.50 -9.42
C LEU A 253 -7.81 -6.20 -9.11
N LEU A 254 -8.86 -5.45 -8.79
CA LEU A 254 -10.19 -6.00 -8.51
C LEU A 254 -10.79 -6.65 -9.75
N PHE A 255 -10.68 -6.01 -10.91
CA PHE A 255 -11.18 -6.58 -12.16
C PHE A 255 -10.42 -7.85 -12.58
N ALA A 256 -9.10 -7.90 -12.37
CA ALA A 256 -8.29 -9.06 -12.69
C ALA A 256 -8.56 -10.27 -11.75
N THR A 257 -8.91 -10.02 -10.50
CA THR A 257 -9.05 -11.06 -9.47
C THR A 257 -10.50 -11.40 -9.11
N ARG A 258 -11.43 -10.49 -9.33
CA ARG A 258 -12.89 -10.63 -9.11
C ARG A 258 -13.24 -11.35 -7.81
N PRO A 259 -12.88 -10.81 -6.62
CA PRO A 259 -13.32 -11.37 -5.36
C PRO A 259 -14.86 -11.34 -5.29
N GLU A 260 -15.50 -12.24 -4.53
CA GLU A 260 -16.97 -12.44 -4.51
C GLU A 260 -17.76 -11.15 -4.24
N TRP A 261 -17.22 -10.24 -3.43
CA TRP A 261 -17.89 -8.97 -3.13
C TRP A 261 -17.79 -7.93 -4.26
N PHE A 262 -16.87 -8.12 -5.22
CA PHE A 262 -16.66 -7.20 -6.33
C PHE A 262 -17.55 -7.58 -7.51
N VAL A 263 -18.66 -6.88 -7.64
CA VAL A 263 -19.68 -7.05 -8.67
C VAL A 263 -19.80 -5.78 -9.53
N PRO A 264 -20.47 -5.81 -10.70
CA PRO A 264 -20.58 -4.65 -11.60
C PRO A 264 -21.02 -3.35 -10.94
N SER A 265 -21.98 -3.39 -10.03
CA SER A 265 -22.42 -2.18 -9.29
C SER A 265 -21.33 -1.60 -8.39
N VAL A 266 -20.52 -2.45 -7.76
CA VAL A 266 -19.37 -2.00 -6.96
C VAL A 266 -18.29 -1.36 -7.85
N LEU A 267 -18.05 -1.93 -9.04
CA LEU A 267 -17.15 -1.30 -10.01
C LEU A 267 -17.68 0.09 -10.42
N SER A 268 -18.96 0.22 -10.70
CA SER A 268 -19.58 1.49 -11.07
C SER A 268 -19.33 2.57 -10.02
N ASP A 269 -19.60 2.26 -8.76
CA ASP A 269 -19.40 3.19 -7.65
C ASP A 269 -17.90 3.52 -7.46
N LEU A 270 -17.03 2.51 -7.55
CA LEU A 270 -15.58 2.68 -7.43
C LEU A 270 -15.03 3.60 -8.52
N VAL A 271 -15.45 3.40 -9.77
CA VAL A 271 -15.08 4.25 -10.92
C VAL A 271 -15.54 5.68 -10.68
N GLY A 272 -16.77 5.89 -10.20
CA GLY A 272 -17.28 7.22 -9.88
C GLY A 272 -16.41 7.95 -8.83
N ILE A 273 -16.05 7.25 -7.74
CA ILE A 273 -15.16 7.81 -6.70
C ILE A 273 -13.79 8.16 -7.29
N SER A 274 -13.24 7.30 -8.14
CA SER A 274 -11.92 7.48 -8.74
C SER A 274 -11.89 8.68 -9.70
N GLU A 275 -12.87 8.78 -10.59
CA GLU A 275 -12.98 9.88 -11.56
C GLU A 275 -13.15 11.23 -10.85
N GLU A 276 -13.99 11.28 -9.81
CA GLU A 276 -14.17 12.48 -8.98
C GLU A 276 -12.86 12.89 -8.31
N LEU A 277 -12.17 11.95 -7.66
CA LEU A 277 -10.91 12.20 -6.98
C LEU A 277 -9.80 12.65 -7.95
N LEU A 278 -9.64 11.95 -9.08
CA LEU A 278 -8.65 12.30 -10.09
C LEU A 278 -8.89 13.70 -10.65
N THR A 279 -10.15 14.06 -10.92
CA THR A 279 -10.55 15.39 -11.36
C THR A 279 -10.23 16.45 -10.31
N GLU A 280 -10.56 16.22 -9.04
CA GLU A 280 -10.26 17.11 -7.93
C GLU A 280 -8.74 17.34 -7.77
N LEU A 281 -7.95 16.28 -7.94
CA LEU A 281 -6.49 16.35 -7.84
C LEU A 281 -5.83 16.92 -9.12
N GLY A 282 -6.51 16.86 -10.26
CA GLY A 282 -5.92 17.17 -11.57
C GLY A 282 -4.90 16.11 -11.99
N GLU A 283 -5.09 14.87 -11.54
CA GLU A 283 -4.24 13.73 -11.88
C GLU A 283 -4.84 12.92 -13.04
N PRO A 284 -4.01 12.34 -13.91
CA PRO A 284 -4.51 11.51 -15.00
C PRO A 284 -4.97 10.13 -14.47
N ASN A 285 -5.99 9.58 -15.13
CA ASN A 285 -6.34 8.18 -14.96
C ASN A 285 -5.24 7.27 -15.55
N ARG A 286 -4.82 6.26 -14.79
CA ARG A 286 -3.87 5.21 -15.22
C ARG A 286 -4.49 3.83 -15.21
N SER A 287 -5.76 3.71 -14.75
CA SER A 287 -6.50 2.44 -14.72
C SER A 287 -7.04 2.08 -16.10
N ARG A 288 -6.73 0.88 -16.57
CA ARG A 288 -7.32 0.31 -17.80
C ARG A 288 -8.74 -0.17 -17.57
N THR A 289 -9.07 -0.55 -16.35
CA THR A 289 -10.43 -0.96 -15.99
C THR A 289 -11.40 0.21 -16.06
N ILE A 290 -11.00 1.43 -15.62
CA ILE A 290 -11.83 2.63 -15.79
C ILE A 290 -12.08 2.90 -17.28
N GLU A 291 -11.04 2.85 -18.12
CA GLU A 291 -11.17 3.02 -19.58
C GLU A 291 -12.11 1.97 -20.19
N GLY A 292 -11.92 0.68 -19.81
CA GLY A 292 -12.75 -0.42 -20.28
C GLY A 292 -14.21 -0.32 -19.82
N ALA A 293 -14.44 0.12 -18.59
CA ALA A 293 -15.77 0.34 -18.04
C ALA A 293 -16.56 1.45 -18.75
N ARG A 294 -15.85 2.41 -19.35
CA ARG A 294 -16.45 3.51 -20.15
C ARG A 294 -16.49 3.21 -21.65
N SER A 295 -16.19 1.99 -22.08
CA SER A 295 -16.29 1.58 -23.48
C SER A 295 -17.75 1.47 -23.94
N GLU A 296 -17.96 1.48 -25.27
CA GLU A 296 -19.30 1.35 -25.85
C GLU A 296 -19.78 -0.14 -25.99
N ALA A 297 -19.10 -1.08 -25.33
CA ALA A 297 -19.42 -2.52 -25.40
C ALA A 297 -20.54 -2.91 -24.44
N GLU A 298 -21.70 -2.29 -24.52
CA GLU A 298 -22.85 -2.37 -23.58
C GLU A 298 -23.36 -3.78 -23.30
N ALA A 299 -23.08 -4.76 -24.16
CA ALA A 299 -23.45 -6.15 -23.92
C ALA A 299 -22.63 -6.83 -22.79
N PHE A 300 -21.52 -6.19 -22.36
CA PHE A 300 -20.71 -6.69 -21.28
C PHE A 300 -21.12 -6.02 -19.96
N GLU A 301 -21.55 -6.83 -19.00
CA GLU A 301 -22.15 -6.39 -17.73
C GLU A 301 -21.28 -5.44 -16.86
N TRP A 302 -19.98 -5.37 -17.16
CA TRP A 302 -19.02 -4.50 -16.46
C TRP A 302 -18.85 -3.11 -17.13
N VAL A 303 -19.56 -2.87 -18.23
CA VAL A 303 -19.61 -1.55 -18.87
C VAL A 303 -20.61 -0.68 -18.12
N ILE A 304 -20.19 0.52 -17.82
CA ILE A 304 -20.97 1.52 -17.07
C ILE A 304 -21.49 2.52 -18.09
N ALA A 305 -22.82 2.65 -18.20
CA ALA A 305 -23.43 3.65 -19.06
C ALA A 305 -22.87 5.06 -18.74
N ALA A 306 -22.67 5.88 -19.76
CA ALA A 306 -22.34 7.27 -19.53
C ALA A 306 -23.48 7.92 -18.71
N ASN A 307 -23.13 8.60 -17.63
CA ASN A 307 -24.10 9.44 -16.95
C ASN A 307 -24.46 10.58 -17.89
N ASP A 308 -25.73 10.66 -18.32
CA ASP A 308 -26.29 11.77 -19.09
C ASP A 308 -26.16 13.12 -18.36
#